data_726dd5ed7717afb4235890cc4f83f1b5
#
_entry.id   726dd5ed7717afb4235890cc4f83f1b5
#
_cell.length_a   1.000
_cell.length_b   1.000
_cell.length_c   1.000
_cell.angle_alpha   90.00
_cell.angle_beta   90.00
_cell.angle_gamma   90.00
#
_symmetry.space_group_name_H-M   'P 1'
#
loop_
_entity.id
_entity.type
_entity.pdbx_description
1 polymer ?
#
loop_
_entity_poly.entity_id
_entity_poly.type
_entity_poly.pdbx_seq_one_letter_code
_entity_poly.pdbx_strand_id
1 'polypeptide(L)'
;MHAYLLVGREINNLQLTIYNLAKKLNAKIMEFPMAKIADTRELRNITKLTFNSPTAILINSIDTITEEAGNAFLKNLEEPQENIYYILTAASLKSILPTIISRCEVVKLTGKLKFVTNNKNLKPTLAIIDKIKDRGEAKEFVQNLIEVAHFNLLNSENNKLKEALDLEILIKTMNNLKLNGNVQLQLTNMIISQ
;
A
#
# COMPACT_ATOMS: atom_id res chain seq x y z
N MET A 1 -4.22 -15.79 11.31
CA MET A 1 -4.36 -14.43 11.83
C MET A 1 -5.13 -13.62 10.81
N HIS A 2 -6.06 -12.76 11.22
CA HIS A 2 -6.99 -12.07 10.32
C HIS A 2 -6.87 -10.55 10.38
N ALA A 3 -6.01 -9.99 11.25
CA ALA A 3 -5.77 -8.57 11.38
C ALA A 3 -4.27 -8.25 11.37
N TYR A 4 -3.88 -7.28 10.57
CA TYR A 4 -2.51 -6.82 10.36
C TYR A 4 -2.44 -5.32 10.60
N LEU A 5 -1.44 -4.88 11.37
CA LEU A 5 -1.19 -3.47 11.67
C LEU A 5 0.14 -3.05 11.08
N LEU A 6 0.09 -2.32 9.98
CA LEU A 6 1.24 -1.80 9.27
C LEU A 6 1.63 -0.44 9.86
N VAL A 7 2.83 -0.35 10.43
CA VAL A 7 3.29 0.87 11.10
C VAL A 7 4.46 1.47 10.36
N GLY A 8 4.27 2.65 9.81
CA GLY A 8 5.29 3.39 9.08
C GLY A 8 4.76 4.70 8.53
N ARG A 9 5.66 5.64 8.28
CA ARG A 9 5.33 6.96 7.71
C ARG A 9 5.50 7.04 6.20
N GLU A 10 6.14 6.04 5.61
CA GLU A 10 6.46 6.05 4.18
C GLU A 10 5.34 5.39 3.38
N ILE A 11 4.59 6.21 2.63
CA ILE A 11 3.39 5.81 1.89
C ILE A 11 3.69 4.70 0.88
N ASN A 12 4.84 4.76 0.19
CA ASN A 12 5.19 3.78 -0.85
C ASN A 12 5.44 2.38 -0.27
N ASN A 13 6.18 2.28 0.84
CA ASN A 13 6.38 1.02 1.55
C ASN A 13 5.06 0.45 2.07
N LEU A 14 4.18 1.34 2.49
CA LEU A 14 2.88 0.98 3.00
C LEU A 14 2.01 0.35 1.90
N GLN A 15 1.87 1.03 0.76
CA GLN A 15 1.06 0.55 -0.37
C GLN A 15 1.56 -0.78 -0.92
N LEU A 16 2.88 -0.91 -1.09
CA LEU A 16 3.50 -2.15 -1.52
C LEU A 16 3.25 -3.30 -0.54
N THR A 17 3.38 -3.03 0.76
CA THR A 17 3.13 -4.03 1.80
C THR A 17 1.66 -4.45 1.84
N ILE A 18 0.72 -3.49 1.70
CA ILE A 18 -0.71 -3.76 1.61
C ILE A 18 -0.99 -4.69 0.42
N TYR A 19 -0.46 -4.35 -0.76
CA TYR A 19 -0.63 -5.16 -1.97
C TYR A 19 -0.08 -6.59 -1.80
N ASN A 20 1.16 -6.72 -1.33
CA ASN A 20 1.79 -8.02 -1.11
C ASN A 20 1.04 -8.87 -0.10
N LEU A 21 0.53 -8.23 0.96
CA LEU A 21 -0.27 -8.90 1.98
C LEU A 21 -1.62 -9.37 1.41
N ALA A 22 -2.34 -8.52 0.69
CA ALA A 22 -3.60 -8.88 0.05
C ALA A 22 -3.42 -10.02 -0.97
N LYS A 23 -2.34 -9.98 -1.76
CA LYS A 23 -1.97 -11.06 -2.69
C LYS A 23 -1.68 -12.38 -1.95
N LYS A 24 -0.94 -12.33 -0.85
CA LYS A 24 -0.67 -13.51 0.00
C LYS A 24 -1.94 -14.12 0.56
N LEU A 25 -2.92 -13.27 0.92
CA LEU A 25 -4.22 -13.69 1.46
C LEU A 25 -5.22 -14.06 0.34
N ASN A 26 -4.86 -13.91 -0.94
CA ASN A 26 -5.74 -14.04 -2.09
C ASN A 26 -7.04 -13.20 -1.94
N ALA A 27 -6.91 -12.01 -1.32
CA ALA A 27 -8.02 -11.16 -0.93
C ALA A 27 -8.13 -9.92 -1.82
N LYS A 28 -9.37 -9.53 -2.11
CA LYS A 28 -9.65 -8.22 -2.74
C LYS A 28 -9.53 -7.12 -1.68
N ILE A 29 -8.96 -5.97 -2.05
CA ILE A 29 -8.85 -4.84 -1.15
C ILE A 29 -10.14 -4.02 -1.23
N MET A 30 -10.73 -3.74 -0.07
CA MET A 30 -11.84 -2.80 0.12
C MET A 30 -11.40 -1.73 1.11
N GLU A 31 -11.22 -0.51 0.65
CA GLU A 31 -10.88 0.61 1.51
C GLU A 31 -12.14 1.10 2.25
N PHE A 32 -12.01 1.25 3.57
CA PHE A 32 -13.09 1.73 4.43
C PHE A 32 -12.60 2.91 5.28
N PRO A 33 -13.20 4.11 5.14
CA PRO A 33 -12.85 5.25 5.97
C PRO A 33 -13.43 5.05 7.38
N MET A 34 -12.58 5.12 8.40
CA MET A 34 -13.00 4.99 9.78
C MET A 34 -12.39 6.12 10.63
N ALA A 35 -13.23 6.94 11.23
CA ALA A 35 -12.81 8.02 12.12
C ALA A 35 -13.61 8.03 13.43
N LYS A 36 -14.92 7.79 13.37
CA LYS A 36 -15.86 7.90 14.46
C LYS A 36 -16.59 6.59 14.72
N ILE A 37 -17.25 6.49 15.86
CA ILE A 37 -18.04 5.31 16.25
C ILE A 37 -19.15 4.95 15.24
N ALA A 38 -19.72 5.93 14.54
CA ALA A 38 -20.71 5.71 13.49
C ALA A 38 -20.14 4.84 12.36
N ASP A 39 -18.91 5.14 11.93
CA ASP A 39 -18.22 4.42 10.86
C ASP A 39 -17.96 2.96 11.28
N THR A 40 -17.59 2.75 12.55
CA THR A 40 -17.39 1.39 13.09
C THR A 40 -18.67 0.57 13.12
N ARG A 41 -19.81 1.22 13.40
CA ARG A 41 -21.12 0.56 13.34
C ARG A 41 -21.53 0.21 11.91
N GLU A 42 -21.24 1.10 10.97
CA GLU A 42 -21.47 0.86 9.54
C GLU A 42 -20.59 -0.30 9.05
N LEU A 43 -19.29 -0.29 9.37
CA LEU A 43 -18.38 -1.39 9.06
C LEU A 43 -18.93 -2.73 9.58
N ARG A 44 -19.41 -2.75 10.81
CA ARG A 44 -20.00 -3.96 11.41
C ARG A 44 -21.24 -4.44 10.66
N ASN A 45 -22.06 -3.54 10.14
CA ASN A 45 -23.23 -3.91 9.35
C ASN A 45 -22.82 -4.50 7.99
N ILE A 46 -21.81 -3.92 7.35
CA ILE A 46 -21.25 -4.43 6.09
C ILE A 46 -20.62 -5.82 6.33
N THR A 47 -19.85 -5.98 7.39
CA THR A 47 -19.16 -7.25 7.68
C THR A 47 -20.07 -8.39 8.14
N LYS A 48 -21.31 -8.10 8.52
CA LYS A 48 -22.34 -9.14 8.75
C LYS A 48 -22.85 -9.79 7.47
N LEU A 49 -22.65 -9.15 6.33
CA LEU A 49 -23.00 -9.73 5.04
C LEU A 49 -22.00 -10.86 4.70
N THR A 50 -22.49 -11.89 4.04
CA THR A 50 -21.65 -13.01 3.63
C THR A 50 -20.72 -12.58 2.47
N PHE A 51 -19.42 -12.73 2.67
CA PHE A 51 -18.44 -12.49 1.62
C PHE A 51 -18.09 -13.80 0.91
N ASN A 52 -18.39 -13.90 -0.37
CA ASN A 52 -18.14 -15.09 -1.19
C ASN A 52 -16.67 -15.27 -1.57
N SER A 53 -15.85 -14.27 -1.35
CA SER A 53 -14.40 -14.30 -1.63
C SER A 53 -13.62 -13.59 -0.54
N PRO A 54 -12.37 -13.99 -0.29
CA PRO A 54 -11.52 -13.30 0.66
C PRO A 54 -11.44 -11.81 0.37
N THR A 55 -11.71 -10.99 1.39
CA THR A 55 -11.75 -9.53 1.30
C THR A 55 -10.89 -8.93 2.41
N ALA A 56 -9.95 -8.09 2.03
CA ALA A 56 -9.10 -7.34 2.95
C ALA A 56 -9.66 -5.91 3.12
N ILE A 57 -10.20 -5.62 4.28
CA ILE A 57 -10.70 -4.28 4.63
C ILE A 57 -9.51 -3.43 5.05
N LEU A 58 -9.21 -2.43 4.24
CA LEU A 58 -8.14 -1.48 4.50
C LEU A 58 -8.69 -0.28 5.28
N ILE A 59 -8.16 -0.06 6.49
CA ILE A 59 -8.47 1.10 7.32
C ILE A 59 -7.19 1.93 7.47
N ASN A 60 -7.22 3.10 6.87
CA ASN A 60 -6.08 4.01 6.89
C ASN A 60 -6.06 4.84 8.18
N SER A 61 -4.84 5.12 8.68
CA SER A 61 -4.59 6.02 9.80
C SER A 61 -5.39 5.67 11.08
N ILE A 62 -5.35 4.40 11.49
CA ILE A 62 -6.03 3.92 12.70
C ILE A 62 -5.59 4.67 13.97
N ASP A 63 -4.44 5.31 13.95
CA ASP A 63 -3.89 6.14 15.01
C ASP A 63 -4.56 7.53 15.14
N THR A 64 -5.51 7.86 14.26
CA THR A 64 -6.26 9.14 14.26
C THR A 64 -7.74 8.99 14.62
N ILE A 65 -8.22 7.77 14.83
CA ILE A 65 -9.64 7.52 15.18
C ILE A 65 -9.93 7.92 16.62
N THR A 66 -11.20 8.16 16.94
CA THR A 66 -11.61 8.41 18.32
C THR A 66 -11.46 7.14 19.17
N GLU A 67 -11.27 7.30 20.48
CA GLU A 67 -11.13 6.18 21.41
C GLU A 67 -12.41 5.31 21.42
N GLU A 68 -13.58 5.93 21.33
CA GLU A 68 -14.85 5.21 21.26
C GLU A 68 -14.98 4.36 19.99
N ALA A 69 -14.49 4.89 18.84
CA ALA A 69 -14.43 4.13 17.59
C ALA A 69 -13.49 2.94 17.71
N GLY A 70 -12.31 3.15 18.29
CA GLY A 70 -11.34 2.10 18.56
C GLY A 70 -11.90 0.99 19.45
N ASN A 71 -12.54 1.35 20.57
CA ASN A 71 -13.17 0.38 21.47
C ASN A 71 -14.32 -0.38 20.80
N ALA A 72 -15.14 0.29 19.99
CA ALA A 72 -16.21 -0.38 19.25
C ALA A 72 -15.66 -1.35 18.19
N PHE A 73 -14.49 -1.03 17.59
CA PHE A 73 -13.83 -1.86 16.58
C PHE A 73 -13.24 -3.17 17.14
N LEU A 74 -12.96 -3.23 18.43
CA LEU A 74 -12.44 -4.46 19.08
C LEU A 74 -13.33 -5.66 18.81
N LYS A 75 -14.64 -5.48 18.74
CA LYS A 75 -15.59 -6.57 18.44
C LYS A 75 -15.37 -7.18 17.06
N ASN A 76 -14.97 -6.35 16.07
CA ASN A 76 -14.64 -6.82 14.73
C ASN A 76 -13.32 -7.61 14.69
N LEU A 77 -12.38 -7.24 15.58
CA LEU A 77 -11.08 -7.92 15.69
C LEU A 77 -11.16 -9.22 16.50
N GLU A 78 -12.10 -9.32 17.45
CA GLU A 78 -12.31 -10.51 18.29
C GLU A 78 -13.11 -11.60 17.57
N GLU A 79 -14.12 -11.20 16.80
CA GLU A 79 -15.05 -12.09 16.10
C GLU A 79 -15.04 -11.79 14.59
N PRO A 80 -13.93 -12.08 13.90
CA PRO A 80 -13.86 -11.82 12.46
C PRO A 80 -14.80 -12.77 11.72
N GLN A 81 -15.54 -12.22 10.76
CA GLN A 81 -16.36 -13.02 9.86
C GLN A 81 -15.48 -13.81 8.88
N GLU A 82 -16.00 -14.91 8.36
CA GLU A 82 -15.31 -15.70 7.34
C GLU A 82 -14.98 -14.85 6.11
N ASN A 83 -13.83 -15.10 5.51
CA ASN A 83 -13.31 -14.37 4.34
C ASN A 83 -13.02 -12.88 4.58
N ILE A 84 -12.99 -12.39 5.83
CA ILE A 84 -12.63 -11.00 6.13
C ILE A 84 -11.26 -10.95 6.80
N TYR A 85 -10.41 -10.09 6.26
CA TYR A 85 -9.14 -9.69 6.84
C TYR A 85 -9.13 -8.18 7.07
N TYR A 86 -8.47 -7.73 8.13
CA TYR A 86 -8.27 -6.31 8.40
C TYR A 86 -6.83 -5.93 8.15
N ILE A 87 -6.61 -4.89 7.35
CA ILE A 87 -5.30 -4.26 7.16
C ILE A 87 -5.41 -2.84 7.69
N LEU A 88 -4.75 -2.59 8.80
CA LEU A 88 -4.74 -1.29 9.48
C LEU A 88 -3.42 -0.59 9.18
N THR A 89 -3.46 0.71 8.93
CA THR A 89 -2.25 1.50 8.76
C THR A 89 -2.12 2.54 9.85
N ALA A 90 -0.90 2.85 10.27
CA ALA A 90 -0.62 3.87 11.27
C ALA A 90 0.75 4.50 11.06
N ALA A 91 0.89 5.76 11.43
CA ALA A 91 2.18 6.43 11.48
C ALA A 91 3.00 6.04 12.72
N SER A 92 2.33 5.71 13.83
CA SER A 92 2.96 5.36 15.10
C SER A 92 2.07 4.48 15.96
N LEU A 93 2.68 3.56 16.73
CA LEU A 93 1.97 2.77 17.73
C LEU A 93 1.49 3.56 18.96
N LYS A 94 2.06 4.74 19.20
CA LYS A 94 1.84 5.51 20.45
C LYS A 94 0.40 5.96 20.63
N SER A 95 -0.32 6.20 19.54
CA SER A 95 -1.70 6.71 19.55
C SER A 95 -2.74 5.62 19.34
N ILE A 96 -2.34 4.36 19.31
CA ILE A 96 -3.23 3.23 19.09
C ILE A 96 -3.53 2.55 20.42
N LEU A 97 -4.78 2.17 20.65
CA LEU A 97 -5.17 1.43 21.84
C LEU A 97 -4.36 0.12 21.96
N PRO A 98 -3.76 -0.18 23.12
CA PRO A 98 -3.03 -1.42 23.34
C PRO A 98 -3.87 -2.68 23.05
N THR A 99 -5.18 -2.59 23.24
CA THR A 99 -6.15 -3.64 22.96
C THR A 99 -6.31 -3.95 21.47
N ILE A 100 -6.14 -2.97 20.59
CA ILE A 100 -6.07 -3.16 19.13
C ILE A 100 -4.73 -3.81 18.76
N ILE A 101 -3.63 -3.26 19.31
CA ILE A 101 -2.27 -3.77 19.01
C ILE A 101 -2.15 -5.26 19.36
N SER A 102 -2.70 -5.68 20.50
CA SER A 102 -2.62 -7.08 20.96
C SER A 102 -3.38 -8.08 20.09
N ARG A 103 -4.32 -7.59 19.24
CA ARG A 103 -5.14 -8.42 18.35
C ARG A 103 -4.68 -8.39 16.90
N CYS A 104 -3.61 -7.65 16.61
CA CYS A 104 -3.06 -7.51 15.26
C CYS A 104 -1.65 -8.08 15.16
N GLU A 105 -1.31 -8.63 14.02
CA GLU A 105 0.08 -8.86 13.65
C GLU A 105 0.72 -7.53 13.28
N VAL A 106 1.67 -7.07 14.10
CA VAL A 106 2.32 -5.77 13.90
C VAL A 106 3.49 -5.92 12.93
N VAL A 107 3.38 -5.28 11.78
CA VAL A 107 4.43 -5.19 10.77
C VAL A 107 5.03 -3.78 10.80
N LYS A 108 6.24 -3.66 11.34
CA LYS A 108 6.97 -2.38 11.34
C LYS A 108 7.65 -2.21 9.98
N LEU A 109 7.26 -1.18 9.27
CA LEU A 109 7.88 -0.80 8.00
C LEU A 109 9.16 -0.01 8.31
N THR A 110 10.24 -0.76 8.58
CA THR A 110 11.58 -0.21 8.79
C THR A 110 12.37 -0.36 7.50
N GLY A 111 12.26 0.59 6.63
CA GLY A 111 13.06 0.65 5.43
C GLY A 111 13.16 2.10 4.98
N LYS A 112 14.35 2.63 4.94
CA LYS A 112 14.61 3.83 4.17
C LYS A 112 14.57 3.41 2.70
N LEU A 113 13.38 3.43 2.07
CA LEU A 113 13.38 3.68 0.64
C LEU A 113 13.98 5.07 0.48
N LYS A 114 15.20 5.14 -0.02
CA LYS A 114 15.91 6.39 -0.25
C LYS A 114 15.18 7.31 -1.24
N PHE A 115 14.09 6.85 -1.83
CA PHE A 115 13.37 7.53 -2.91
C PHE A 115 11.88 7.56 -2.61
N VAL A 116 11.45 8.59 -1.90
CA VAL A 116 10.04 8.88 -1.62
C VAL A 116 9.53 9.87 -2.65
N THR A 117 8.61 9.45 -3.48
CA THR A 117 7.76 10.40 -4.21
C THR A 117 6.49 10.64 -3.41
N ASN A 118 6.31 11.84 -2.91
CA ASN A 118 5.20 12.24 -2.02
C ASN A 118 3.83 12.39 -2.73
N ASN A 119 3.58 11.71 -3.86
CA ASN A 119 2.35 11.90 -4.61
C ASN A 119 1.70 10.59 -5.07
N LYS A 120 0.36 10.54 -4.96
CA LYS A 120 -0.52 9.51 -5.53
C LYS A 120 -0.35 9.34 -7.06
N ASN A 121 0.31 10.27 -7.73
CA ASN A 121 0.80 10.20 -9.09
C ASN A 121 2.31 10.09 -9.03
N LEU A 122 2.83 8.88 -9.01
CA LEU A 122 4.26 8.57 -9.08
C LEU A 122 4.84 8.98 -10.43
N LYS A 123 4.98 10.29 -10.65
CA LYS A 123 5.87 10.78 -11.70
C LYS A 123 7.22 11.04 -11.07
N PRO A 124 8.21 10.18 -11.35
CA PRO A 124 9.57 10.45 -10.92
C PRO A 124 10.02 11.79 -11.50
N THR A 125 10.57 12.65 -10.67
CA THR A 125 11.13 13.93 -11.12
C THR A 125 12.59 13.76 -11.46
N LEU A 126 13.12 14.55 -12.40
CA LEU A 126 14.55 14.58 -12.76
C LEU A 126 15.44 14.75 -11.52
N ALA A 127 14.99 15.57 -10.54
CA ALA A 127 15.73 15.79 -9.28
C ALA A 127 15.92 14.52 -8.43
N ILE A 128 15.08 13.52 -8.58
CA ILE A 128 15.21 12.22 -7.89
C ILE A 128 16.22 11.36 -8.65
N ILE A 129 16.14 11.35 -9.97
CA ILE A 129 17.02 10.56 -10.83
C ILE A 129 18.48 11.00 -10.71
N ASP A 130 18.75 12.30 -10.62
CA ASP A 130 20.11 12.84 -10.48
C ASP A 130 20.83 12.34 -9.21
N LYS A 131 20.08 11.87 -8.22
CA LYS A 131 20.62 11.30 -6.98
C LYS A 131 20.94 9.80 -7.10
N ILE A 132 20.38 9.10 -8.08
CA ILE A 132 20.59 7.67 -8.29
C ILE A 132 21.84 7.48 -9.14
N LYS A 133 22.95 7.11 -8.54
CA LYS A 133 24.23 6.92 -9.24
C LYS A 133 24.56 5.44 -9.44
N ASP A 134 24.06 4.59 -8.56
CA ASP A 134 24.33 3.16 -8.60
C ASP A 134 23.24 2.39 -9.35
N ARG A 135 23.68 1.35 -10.06
CA ARG A 135 22.79 0.48 -10.83
C ARG A 135 21.87 -0.36 -9.95
N GLY A 136 22.33 -0.77 -8.78
CA GLY A 136 21.51 -1.49 -7.80
C GLY A 136 20.36 -0.61 -7.32
N GLU A 137 20.68 0.63 -6.92
CA GLU A 137 19.67 1.64 -6.53
C GLU A 137 18.69 1.94 -7.66
N ALA A 138 19.16 2.01 -8.92
CA ALA A 138 18.30 2.25 -10.07
C ALA A 138 17.31 1.09 -10.32
N LYS A 139 17.78 -0.14 -10.22
CA LYS A 139 16.93 -1.34 -10.37
C LYS A 139 15.90 -1.41 -9.27
N GLU A 140 16.29 -1.18 -8.02
CA GLU A 140 15.36 -1.15 -6.88
C GLU A 140 14.31 -0.05 -7.05
N PHE A 141 14.71 1.15 -7.48
CA PHE A 141 13.82 2.25 -7.77
C PHE A 141 12.77 1.91 -8.84
N VAL A 142 13.23 1.38 -10.00
CA VAL A 142 12.33 0.99 -11.10
C VAL A 142 11.45 -0.18 -10.70
N GLN A 143 11.95 -1.15 -9.92
CA GLN A 143 11.16 -2.25 -9.39
C GLN A 143 9.99 -1.75 -8.53
N ASN A 144 10.24 -0.81 -7.65
CA ASN A 144 9.22 -0.20 -6.81
C ASN A 144 8.16 0.54 -7.64
N LEU A 145 8.57 1.24 -8.71
CA LEU A 145 7.64 1.90 -9.63
C LEU A 145 6.76 0.89 -10.38
N ILE A 146 7.33 -0.23 -10.83
CA ILE A 146 6.60 -1.32 -11.49
C ILE A 146 5.51 -1.88 -10.57
N GLU A 147 5.83 -2.11 -9.30
CA GLU A 147 4.90 -2.68 -8.34
C GLU A 147 3.74 -1.73 -8.05
N VAL A 148 4.01 -0.42 -7.94
CA VAL A 148 2.97 0.60 -7.76
C VAL A 148 2.11 0.77 -9.02
N ALA A 149 2.71 0.82 -10.21
CA ALA A 149 1.98 0.90 -11.47
C ALA A 149 1.08 -0.32 -11.68
N HIS A 150 1.55 -1.50 -11.34
CA HIS A 150 0.76 -2.72 -11.39
C HIS A 150 -0.42 -2.69 -10.40
N PHE A 151 -0.20 -2.19 -9.18
CA PHE A 151 -1.28 -1.99 -8.21
C PHE A 151 -2.34 -1.02 -8.74
N ASN A 152 -1.91 0.13 -9.30
CA ASN A 152 -2.81 1.12 -9.87
C ASN A 152 -3.62 0.53 -11.03
N LEU A 153 -2.97 -0.22 -11.93
CA LEU A 153 -3.64 -0.88 -13.06
C LEU A 153 -4.76 -1.83 -12.59
N LEU A 154 -4.54 -2.57 -11.52
CA LEU A 154 -5.54 -3.51 -10.98
C LEU A 154 -6.72 -2.80 -10.30
N ASN A 155 -6.51 -1.61 -9.73
CA ASN A 155 -7.50 -0.89 -8.93
C ASN A 155 -8.10 0.33 -9.65
N SER A 156 -7.59 0.74 -10.82
CA SER A 156 -8.16 1.86 -11.57
C SER A 156 -9.30 1.39 -12.46
N GLU A 157 -10.47 2.02 -12.34
CA GLU A 157 -11.61 1.76 -13.23
C GLU A 157 -11.53 2.61 -14.51
N ASN A 158 -10.98 3.83 -14.44
CA ASN A 158 -11.08 4.84 -15.51
C ASN A 158 -9.81 5.09 -16.32
N ASN A 159 -8.63 4.58 -15.91
CA ASN A 159 -7.33 4.90 -16.52
C ASN A 159 -6.48 3.68 -16.89
N LYS A 160 -7.10 2.53 -17.10
CA LYS A 160 -6.37 1.26 -17.34
C LYS A 160 -5.38 1.32 -18.50
N LEU A 161 -5.73 2.00 -19.59
CA LEU A 161 -4.84 2.09 -20.76
C LEU A 161 -3.56 2.88 -20.43
N LYS A 162 -3.71 4.00 -19.74
CA LYS A 162 -2.56 4.81 -19.32
C LYS A 162 -1.66 4.07 -18.35
N GLU A 163 -2.23 3.45 -17.32
CA GLU A 163 -1.50 2.65 -16.32
C GLU A 163 -0.76 1.47 -16.99
N ALA A 164 -1.36 0.85 -18.02
CA ALA A 164 -0.73 -0.22 -18.78
C ALA A 164 0.48 0.27 -19.60
N LEU A 165 0.38 1.45 -20.24
CA LEU A 165 1.48 2.07 -20.98
C LEU A 165 2.63 2.47 -20.04
N ASP A 166 2.31 3.07 -18.90
CA ASP A 166 3.31 3.42 -17.88
C ASP A 166 4.05 2.16 -17.39
N LEU A 167 3.33 1.07 -17.16
CA LEU A 167 3.91 -0.21 -16.75
C LEU A 167 4.85 -0.80 -17.83
N GLU A 168 4.48 -0.72 -19.10
CA GLU A 168 5.31 -1.18 -20.22
C GLU A 168 6.64 -0.41 -20.28
N ILE A 169 6.61 0.92 -20.14
CA ILE A 169 7.80 1.77 -20.10
C ILE A 169 8.71 1.37 -18.95
N LEU A 170 8.15 1.12 -17.76
CA LEU A 170 8.91 0.72 -16.58
C LEU A 170 9.58 -0.65 -16.76
N ILE A 171 8.86 -1.63 -17.32
CA ILE A 171 9.40 -2.97 -17.61
C ILE A 171 10.54 -2.88 -18.64
N LYS A 172 10.39 -2.08 -19.68
CA LYS A 172 11.43 -1.84 -20.69
C LYS A 172 12.66 -1.21 -20.05
N THR A 173 12.48 -0.21 -19.21
CA THR A 173 13.59 0.43 -18.46
C THR A 173 14.31 -0.56 -17.56
N MET A 174 13.58 -1.40 -16.84
CA MET A 174 14.16 -2.46 -16.01
C MET A 174 15.04 -3.43 -16.83
N ASN A 175 14.55 -3.87 -17.98
CA ASN A 175 15.29 -4.76 -18.87
C ASN A 175 16.58 -4.11 -19.39
N ASN A 176 16.50 -2.84 -19.78
CA ASN A 176 17.68 -2.09 -20.22
C ASN A 176 18.73 -1.93 -19.10
N LEU A 177 18.29 -1.70 -17.86
CA LEU A 177 19.17 -1.66 -16.69
C LEU A 177 19.81 -3.02 -16.38
N LYS A 178 19.11 -4.12 -16.65
CA LYS A 178 19.66 -5.49 -16.55
C LYS A 178 20.72 -5.77 -17.61
N LEU A 179 20.54 -5.26 -18.83
CA LEU A 179 21.45 -5.41 -19.98
C LEU A 179 22.61 -4.39 -19.99
N ASN A 180 22.97 -3.84 -18.84
CA ASN A 180 24.09 -2.89 -18.68
C ASN A 180 23.91 -1.52 -19.35
N GLY A 181 22.67 -1.09 -19.62
CA GLY A 181 22.39 0.28 -20.07
C GLY A 181 22.90 1.36 -19.12
N ASN A 182 23.19 2.54 -19.65
CA ASN A 182 23.59 3.70 -18.84
C ASN A 182 22.44 4.10 -17.91
N VAL A 183 22.70 4.13 -16.60
CA VAL A 183 21.69 4.34 -15.56
C VAL A 183 20.95 5.67 -15.77
N GLN A 184 21.68 6.77 -15.88
CA GLN A 184 21.10 8.11 -16.03
C GLN A 184 20.26 8.23 -17.30
N LEU A 185 20.78 7.73 -18.43
CA LEU A 185 20.09 7.76 -19.71
C LEU A 185 18.78 6.95 -19.65
N GLN A 186 18.80 5.75 -19.06
CA GLN A 186 17.61 4.89 -18.98
C GLN A 186 16.53 5.50 -18.09
N LEU A 187 16.92 6.07 -16.95
CA LEU A 187 15.99 6.72 -16.03
C LEU A 187 15.43 8.03 -16.61
N THR A 188 16.24 8.81 -17.32
CA THR A 188 15.79 10.04 -18.00
C THR A 188 14.81 9.72 -19.11
N ASN A 189 15.10 8.73 -19.95
CA ASN A 189 14.20 8.28 -21.02
C ASN A 189 12.86 7.78 -20.47
N MET A 190 12.88 7.08 -19.34
CA MET A 190 11.68 6.63 -18.65
C MET A 190 10.75 7.80 -18.29
N ILE A 191 11.29 8.91 -17.76
CA ILE A 191 10.47 10.09 -17.42
C ILE A 191 9.90 10.77 -18.66
N ILE A 192 10.71 10.91 -19.71
CA ILE A 192 10.27 11.63 -20.94
C ILE A 192 9.17 10.83 -21.66
N SER A 193 9.13 9.52 -21.48
CA SER A 193 8.21 8.62 -22.17
C SER A 193 6.87 8.39 -21.42
N GLN A 194 6.71 8.91 -20.19
CA GLN A 194 5.47 8.90 -19.39
C GLN A 194 4.64 10.18 -19.60
#